data_11af6fcbfa1176a465da2b081cb1eb32
#
_entry.id   11af6fcbfa1176a465da2b081cb1eb32
#
_cell.length_a   1.000
_cell.length_b   1.000
_cell.length_c   1.000
_cell.angle_alpha   90.00
_cell.angle_beta   90.00
_cell.angle_gamma   90.00
#
_symmetry.space_group_name_H-M   'P 1'
#
loop_
_entity.id
_entity.type
_entity.pdbx_description
1 polymer ?
#
loop_
_entity_poly.entity_id
_entity_poly.type
_entity_poly.pdbx_seq_one_letter_code
_entity_poly.pdbx_strand_id
1 'polypeptide(L)'
;MSLRISDLYILLVEPSATQRKIIVSHLKEAGIANVVGVESGEECKESMATHTPDLVISSMYFDDMTGIDLVKSIRNTPETEAIPYMLISSETSFRMLEPIRQSGVVAILPKPFTTEDLTRALMAAVDYIDPGELELDLYEVEQLRVLVVDDSKLSRKHISNVIVEMGVDPDNITLAVDGKDALSKFEDQEFDLVVTDLNMPEMDGNELVQYIRNESAHPYVPVLMVTSEQNNARLGSVQQAGVSAICDKPFEAGNVKNLLTRIMNS
;
A
#
# COMPACT_ATOMS: atom_id res chain seq x y z
N MET A 1 19.26 -14.16 2.57
CA MET A 1 18.80 -14.68 1.27
C MET A 1 17.42 -14.06 1.10
N SER A 2 17.26 -13.09 0.22
CA SER A 2 15.95 -12.41 0.04
C SER A 2 14.94 -13.36 -0.59
N LEU A 3 13.73 -13.39 -0.05
CA LEU A 3 12.61 -14.18 -0.57
C LEU A 3 12.23 -13.66 -1.96
N ARG A 4 12.19 -14.53 -2.96
CA ARG A 4 11.75 -14.16 -4.31
C ARG A 4 10.32 -14.59 -4.53
N ILE A 5 9.57 -13.85 -5.34
CA ILE A 5 8.20 -14.18 -5.73
C ILE A 5 8.08 -15.64 -6.22
N SER A 6 9.10 -16.11 -6.96
CA SER A 6 9.16 -17.50 -7.48
C SER A 6 9.19 -18.58 -6.40
N ASP A 7 9.60 -18.24 -5.19
CA ASP A 7 9.81 -19.20 -4.10
C ASP A 7 8.57 -19.33 -3.21
N LEU A 8 7.56 -18.45 -3.39
CA LEU A 8 6.33 -18.43 -2.63
C LEU A 8 5.48 -19.70 -2.84
N TYR A 9 4.98 -20.26 -1.74
CA TYR A 9 3.88 -21.21 -1.71
C TYR A 9 2.57 -20.47 -1.44
N ILE A 10 1.69 -20.42 -2.44
CA ILE A 10 0.42 -19.70 -2.38
C ILE A 10 -0.76 -20.67 -2.23
N LEU A 11 -1.63 -20.37 -1.26
CA LEU A 11 -2.93 -21.01 -1.12
C LEU A 11 -4.03 -20.09 -1.64
N LEU A 12 -4.65 -20.47 -2.77
CA LEU A 12 -5.70 -19.70 -3.44
C LEU A 12 -7.09 -20.25 -3.13
N VAL A 13 -7.95 -19.43 -2.53
CA VAL A 13 -9.35 -19.76 -2.23
C VAL A 13 -10.27 -19.06 -3.23
N GLU A 14 -10.80 -19.81 -4.19
CA GLU A 14 -11.73 -19.31 -5.20
C GLU A 14 -12.74 -20.39 -5.56
N PRO A 15 -14.04 -20.22 -5.27
CA PRO A 15 -15.08 -21.23 -5.50
C PRO A 15 -15.25 -21.57 -6.98
N SER A 16 -15.16 -20.56 -7.86
CA SER A 16 -15.34 -20.76 -9.29
C SER A 16 -14.12 -21.46 -9.91
N ALA A 17 -14.30 -22.69 -10.35
CA ALA A 17 -13.25 -23.47 -11.03
C ALA A 17 -12.66 -22.74 -12.26
N THR A 18 -13.48 -21.95 -12.97
CA THR A 18 -13.02 -21.16 -14.12
C THR A 18 -12.17 -19.98 -13.67
N GLN A 19 -12.61 -19.21 -12.66
CA GLN A 19 -11.84 -18.09 -12.13
C GLN A 19 -10.56 -18.57 -11.46
N ARG A 20 -10.62 -19.65 -10.71
CA ARG A 20 -9.44 -20.27 -10.09
C ARG A 20 -8.36 -20.62 -11.11
N LYS A 21 -8.75 -21.21 -12.26
CA LYS A 21 -7.80 -21.49 -13.36
C LYS A 21 -7.20 -20.22 -13.94
N ILE A 22 -7.99 -19.17 -14.12
CA ILE A 22 -7.51 -17.87 -14.64
C ILE A 22 -6.50 -17.25 -13.67
N ILE A 23 -6.83 -17.19 -12.37
CA ILE A 23 -5.95 -16.63 -11.36
C ILE A 23 -4.64 -17.44 -11.26
N VAL A 24 -4.72 -18.77 -11.29
CA VAL A 24 -3.53 -19.63 -11.30
C VAL A 24 -2.67 -19.40 -12.55
N SER A 25 -3.29 -19.11 -13.72
CA SER A 25 -2.54 -18.77 -14.95
C SER A 25 -1.77 -17.47 -14.76
N HIS A 26 -2.42 -16.41 -14.26
CA HIS A 26 -1.76 -15.13 -13.97
C HIS A 26 -0.64 -15.28 -12.93
N LEU A 27 -0.84 -16.08 -11.88
CA LEU A 27 0.19 -16.36 -10.88
C LEU A 27 1.42 -17.05 -11.50
N LYS A 28 1.19 -18.01 -12.39
CA LYS A 28 2.28 -18.69 -13.13
C LYS A 28 3.00 -17.76 -14.11
N GLU A 29 2.26 -16.87 -14.78
CA GLU A 29 2.83 -15.83 -15.65
C GLU A 29 3.68 -14.84 -14.85
N ALA A 30 3.30 -14.55 -13.61
CA ALA A 30 4.07 -13.76 -12.64
C ALA A 30 5.28 -14.52 -12.05
N GLY A 31 5.51 -15.78 -12.45
CA GLY A 31 6.68 -16.58 -12.06
C GLY A 31 6.48 -17.48 -10.83
N ILE A 32 5.24 -17.59 -10.28
CA ILE A 32 4.96 -18.44 -9.12
C ILE A 32 4.67 -19.87 -9.58
N ALA A 33 5.46 -20.81 -9.08
CA ALA A 33 5.31 -22.22 -9.42
C ALA A 33 4.39 -22.99 -8.44
N ASN A 34 4.41 -22.63 -7.16
CA ASN A 34 3.77 -23.38 -6.09
C ASN A 34 2.43 -22.76 -5.70
N VAL A 35 1.35 -23.14 -6.39
CA VAL A 35 0.00 -22.67 -6.10
C VAL A 35 -0.92 -23.86 -5.88
N VAL A 36 -1.58 -23.89 -4.72
CA VAL A 36 -2.66 -24.82 -4.40
C VAL A 36 -3.97 -24.05 -4.40
N GLY A 37 -4.95 -24.52 -5.17
CA GLY A 37 -6.28 -23.90 -5.28
C GLY A 37 -7.33 -24.75 -4.55
N VAL A 38 -8.11 -24.11 -3.68
CA VAL A 38 -9.22 -24.71 -2.92
C VAL A 38 -10.52 -23.94 -3.20
N GLU A 39 -11.68 -24.55 -2.87
CA GLU A 39 -12.99 -24.02 -3.23
C GLU A 39 -13.68 -23.28 -2.08
N SER A 40 -13.31 -23.60 -0.84
CA SER A 40 -14.00 -23.11 0.36
C SER A 40 -13.04 -22.66 1.45
N GLY A 41 -13.56 -21.92 2.42
CA GLY A 41 -12.80 -21.50 3.59
C GLY A 41 -12.41 -22.66 4.48
N GLU A 42 -13.24 -23.71 4.58
CA GLU A 42 -12.93 -24.91 5.37
C GLU A 42 -11.79 -25.71 4.74
N GLU A 43 -11.82 -25.94 3.42
CA GLU A 43 -10.69 -26.56 2.70
C GLU A 43 -9.40 -25.77 2.86
N CYS A 44 -9.49 -24.44 2.92
CA CYS A 44 -8.34 -23.58 3.19
C CYS A 44 -7.73 -23.87 4.55
N LYS A 45 -8.54 -23.97 5.61
CA LYS A 45 -8.08 -24.27 6.97
C LYS A 45 -7.47 -25.68 7.06
N GLU A 46 -8.09 -26.68 6.43
CA GLU A 46 -7.56 -28.05 6.36
C GLU A 46 -6.20 -28.08 5.64
N SER A 47 -6.08 -27.34 4.53
CA SER A 47 -4.83 -27.24 3.80
C SER A 47 -3.73 -26.58 4.62
N MET A 48 -4.03 -25.46 5.32
CA MET A 48 -3.08 -24.79 6.21
C MET A 48 -2.63 -25.67 7.38
N ALA A 49 -3.51 -26.52 7.92
CA ALA A 49 -3.16 -27.48 8.99
C ALA A 49 -2.14 -28.52 8.52
N THR A 50 -2.09 -28.80 7.22
CA THR A 50 -1.17 -29.78 6.64
C THR A 50 0.13 -29.14 6.17
N HIS A 51 0.04 -27.94 5.59
CA HIS A 51 1.18 -27.20 5.06
C HIS A 51 0.92 -25.70 5.14
N THR A 52 1.77 -24.98 5.86
CA THR A 52 1.64 -23.53 6.06
C THR A 52 2.02 -22.79 4.78
N PRO A 53 1.12 -21.99 4.17
CA PRO A 53 1.45 -21.19 3.00
C PRO A 53 2.22 -19.93 3.40
N ASP A 54 3.00 -19.41 2.44
CA ASP A 54 3.65 -18.11 2.58
C ASP A 54 2.65 -16.96 2.36
N LEU A 55 1.59 -17.20 1.59
CA LEU A 55 0.54 -16.23 1.31
C LEU A 55 -0.80 -16.94 1.05
N VAL A 56 -1.86 -16.44 1.68
CA VAL A 56 -3.25 -16.81 1.33
C VAL A 56 -3.83 -15.74 0.42
N ILE A 57 -4.34 -16.15 -0.73
CA ILE A 57 -5.11 -15.29 -1.65
C ILE A 57 -6.54 -15.80 -1.67
N SER A 58 -7.53 -14.93 -1.45
CA SER A 58 -8.91 -15.36 -1.46
C SER A 58 -9.84 -14.43 -2.25
N SER A 59 -10.91 -15.00 -2.76
CA SER A 59 -12.09 -14.24 -3.14
C SER A 59 -12.84 -13.72 -1.90
N MET A 60 -13.79 -12.80 -2.11
CA MET A 60 -14.58 -12.20 -1.04
C MET A 60 -15.67 -13.14 -0.50
N TYR A 61 -16.27 -13.96 -1.37
CA TYR A 61 -17.44 -14.79 -1.04
C TYR A 61 -17.19 -16.24 -1.39
N PHE A 62 -17.48 -17.13 -0.45
CA PHE A 62 -17.49 -18.58 -0.59
C PHE A 62 -18.87 -19.11 -0.21
N ASP A 63 -19.14 -20.39 -0.44
CA ASP A 63 -20.41 -21.00 -0.09
C ASP A 63 -20.56 -21.20 1.43
N ASP A 64 -19.45 -21.39 2.15
CA ASP A 64 -19.39 -21.71 3.57
C ASP A 64 -19.11 -20.50 4.47
N MET A 65 -18.41 -19.47 3.98
CA MET A 65 -18.07 -18.25 4.73
C MET A 65 -17.69 -17.10 3.81
N THR A 66 -17.35 -15.94 4.37
CA THR A 66 -16.76 -14.83 3.63
C THR A 66 -15.24 -14.78 3.78
N GLY A 67 -14.55 -14.09 2.85
CA GLY A 67 -13.12 -13.82 2.98
C GLY A 67 -12.77 -13.04 4.25
N ILE A 68 -13.72 -12.21 4.75
CA ILE A 68 -13.59 -11.52 6.04
C ILE A 68 -13.59 -12.51 7.20
N ASP A 69 -14.48 -13.50 7.18
CA ASP A 69 -14.55 -14.51 8.24
C ASP A 69 -13.32 -15.40 8.23
N LEU A 70 -12.83 -15.73 7.03
CA LEU A 70 -11.62 -16.52 6.85
C LEU A 70 -10.39 -15.79 7.41
N VAL A 71 -10.17 -14.51 7.04
CA VAL A 71 -9.01 -13.76 7.55
C VAL A 71 -9.09 -13.56 9.07
N LYS A 72 -10.28 -13.32 9.62
CA LYS A 72 -10.46 -13.26 11.09
C LYS A 72 -10.13 -14.59 11.75
N SER A 73 -10.54 -15.71 11.17
CA SER A 73 -10.19 -17.05 11.68
C SER A 73 -8.68 -17.27 11.67
N ILE A 74 -8.00 -16.90 10.59
CA ILE A 74 -6.54 -16.99 10.46
C ILE A 74 -5.84 -16.14 11.53
N ARG A 75 -6.28 -14.88 11.76
CA ARG A 75 -5.71 -13.97 12.76
C ARG A 75 -5.97 -14.39 14.20
N ASN A 76 -7.03 -15.17 14.46
CA ASN A 76 -7.38 -15.65 15.79
C ASN A 76 -6.68 -16.99 16.15
N THR A 77 -5.91 -17.57 15.26
CA THR A 77 -5.20 -18.83 15.45
C THR A 77 -3.69 -18.56 15.55
N PRO A 78 -3.02 -18.80 16.69
CA PRO A 78 -1.62 -18.42 16.90
C PRO A 78 -0.65 -18.99 15.85
N GLU A 79 -0.94 -20.17 15.32
CA GLU A 79 -0.10 -20.83 14.32
C GLU A 79 -0.20 -20.19 12.92
N THR A 80 -1.26 -19.41 12.66
CA THR A 80 -1.56 -18.84 11.35
C THR A 80 -1.68 -17.32 11.36
N GLU A 81 -1.69 -16.67 12.52
CA GLU A 81 -1.93 -15.23 12.67
C GLU A 81 -0.96 -14.36 11.87
N ALA A 82 0.27 -14.83 11.67
CA ALA A 82 1.30 -14.12 10.94
C ALA A 82 1.25 -14.35 9.41
N ILE A 83 0.43 -15.29 8.91
CA ILE A 83 0.36 -15.60 7.48
C ILE A 83 -0.22 -14.38 6.72
N PRO A 84 0.50 -13.83 5.74
CA PRO A 84 -0.01 -12.76 4.90
C PRO A 84 -1.29 -13.16 4.17
N TYR A 85 -2.22 -12.21 4.04
CA TYR A 85 -3.50 -12.46 3.41
C TYR A 85 -3.81 -11.37 2.37
N MET A 86 -4.11 -11.78 1.15
CA MET A 86 -4.53 -10.91 0.06
C MET A 86 -5.96 -11.22 -0.36
N LEU A 87 -6.77 -10.18 -0.58
CA LEU A 87 -8.14 -10.33 -1.05
C LEU A 87 -8.24 -9.96 -2.53
N ILE A 88 -8.93 -10.79 -3.32
CA ILE A 88 -9.34 -10.46 -4.69
C ILE A 88 -10.85 -10.21 -4.67
N SER A 89 -11.30 -9.01 -5.04
CA SER A 89 -12.71 -8.63 -4.91
C SER A 89 -13.20 -7.78 -6.06
N SER A 90 -14.46 -7.99 -6.47
CA SER A 90 -15.20 -7.06 -7.33
C SER A 90 -15.87 -5.93 -6.53
N GLU A 91 -15.80 -5.99 -5.21
CA GLU A 91 -16.33 -4.96 -4.33
C GLU A 91 -15.44 -3.71 -4.39
N THR A 92 -16.02 -2.57 -4.71
CA THR A 92 -15.34 -1.28 -4.78
C THR A 92 -15.79 -0.33 -3.68
N SER A 93 -16.80 -0.73 -2.90
CA SER A 93 -17.31 0.08 -1.81
C SER A 93 -16.32 0.14 -0.64
N PHE A 94 -15.83 1.33 -0.35
CA PHE A 94 -14.95 1.60 0.79
C PHE A 94 -15.52 1.05 2.10
N ARG A 95 -16.83 1.21 2.32
CA ARG A 95 -17.53 0.76 3.54
C ARG A 95 -17.47 -0.76 3.75
N MET A 96 -17.42 -1.52 2.65
CA MET A 96 -17.32 -2.99 2.70
C MET A 96 -15.87 -3.46 2.84
N LEU A 97 -14.92 -2.68 2.32
CA LEU A 97 -13.49 -3.02 2.33
C LEU A 97 -12.77 -2.58 3.62
N GLU A 98 -13.29 -1.58 4.34
CA GLU A 98 -12.66 -1.06 5.55
C GLU A 98 -12.50 -2.10 6.68
N PRO A 99 -13.51 -2.92 7.01
CA PRO A 99 -13.35 -4.00 8.00
C PRO A 99 -12.28 -5.02 7.59
N ILE A 100 -12.06 -5.19 6.28
CA ILE A 100 -11.07 -6.11 5.73
C ILE A 100 -9.66 -5.53 5.91
N ARG A 101 -9.47 -4.24 5.61
CA ARG A 101 -8.20 -3.54 5.83
C ARG A 101 -7.78 -3.61 7.29
N GLN A 102 -8.72 -3.39 8.21
CA GLN A 102 -8.48 -3.47 9.65
C GLN A 102 -8.18 -4.90 10.14
N SER A 103 -8.55 -5.93 9.39
CA SER A 103 -8.25 -7.32 9.75
C SER A 103 -6.82 -7.78 9.37
N GLY A 104 -5.95 -6.87 8.89
CA GLY A 104 -4.55 -7.17 8.58
C GLY A 104 -4.35 -7.85 7.22
N VAL A 105 -5.17 -7.49 6.23
CA VAL A 105 -4.97 -7.87 4.82
C VAL A 105 -3.83 -7.03 4.24
N VAL A 106 -2.83 -7.68 3.64
CA VAL A 106 -1.64 -7.02 3.09
C VAL A 106 -1.93 -6.31 1.76
N ALA A 107 -2.87 -6.84 0.97
CA ALA A 107 -3.30 -6.23 -0.27
C ALA A 107 -4.75 -6.57 -0.63
N ILE A 108 -5.44 -5.67 -1.34
CA ILE A 108 -6.75 -5.90 -1.94
C ILE A 108 -6.60 -5.65 -3.45
N LEU A 109 -6.85 -6.69 -4.25
CA LEU A 109 -6.78 -6.63 -5.70
C LEU A 109 -8.21 -6.56 -6.29
N PRO A 110 -8.61 -5.43 -6.91
CA PRO A 110 -9.93 -5.30 -7.52
C PRO A 110 -10.06 -6.12 -8.80
N LYS A 111 -11.22 -6.73 -9.03
CA LYS A 111 -11.57 -7.37 -10.32
C LYS A 111 -12.26 -6.35 -11.24
N PRO A 112 -11.94 -6.32 -12.56
CA PRO A 112 -10.95 -7.12 -13.27
C PRO A 112 -9.53 -6.60 -13.03
N PHE A 113 -8.52 -7.47 -13.08
CA PHE A 113 -7.11 -7.13 -12.91
C PHE A 113 -6.25 -7.76 -14.01
N THR A 114 -5.10 -7.17 -14.26
CA THR A 114 -4.07 -7.67 -15.16
C THR A 114 -3.02 -8.50 -14.40
N THR A 115 -2.15 -9.21 -15.14
CA THR A 115 -0.99 -9.90 -14.54
C THR A 115 -0.05 -8.89 -13.85
N GLU A 116 0.07 -7.67 -14.37
CA GLU A 116 0.88 -6.60 -13.79
C GLU A 116 0.30 -6.13 -12.44
N ASP A 117 -1.03 -5.93 -12.35
CA ASP A 117 -1.69 -5.57 -11.10
C ASP A 117 -1.51 -6.65 -10.03
N LEU A 118 -1.63 -7.92 -10.44
CA LEU A 118 -1.39 -9.07 -9.55
C LEU A 118 0.07 -9.10 -9.08
N THR A 119 1.03 -8.90 -9.99
CA THR A 119 2.46 -8.89 -9.65
C THR A 119 2.78 -7.78 -8.64
N ARG A 120 2.22 -6.59 -8.81
CA ARG A 120 2.37 -5.48 -7.87
C ARG A 120 1.80 -5.80 -6.48
N ALA A 121 0.61 -6.42 -6.43
CA ALA A 121 0.02 -6.86 -5.17
C ALA A 121 0.82 -7.97 -4.47
N LEU A 122 1.43 -8.87 -5.25
CA LEU A 122 2.33 -9.91 -4.75
C LEU A 122 3.63 -9.34 -4.19
N MET A 123 4.21 -8.33 -4.83
CA MET A 123 5.40 -7.64 -4.30
C MET A 123 5.11 -7.04 -2.92
N ALA A 124 3.97 -6.38 -2.75
CA ALA A 124 3.55 -5.86 -1.44
C ALA A 124 3.41 -6.98 -0.37
N ALA A 125 3.03 -8.18 -0.77
CA ALA A 125 2.97 -9.33 0.14
C ALA A 125 4.36 -9.88 0.46
N VAL A 126 5.28 -9.94 -0.51
CA VAL A 126 6.68 -10.34 -0.29
C VAL A 126 7.37 -9.37 0.67
N ASP A 127 7.21 -8.07 0.48
CA ASP A 127 7.75 -7.03 1.37
C ASP A 127 7.20 -7.14 2.80
N TYR A 128 5.99 -7.68 2.96
CA TYR A 128 5.42 -7.95 4.27
C TYR A 128 6.02 -9.21 4.92
N ILE A 129 6.30 -10.27 4.14
CA ILE A 129 6.83 -11.56 4.62
C ILE A 129 8.32 -11.46 4.97
N ASP A 130 9.06 -10.90 4.08
CA ASP A 130 10.50 -10.65 4.18
C ASP A 130 10.68 -9.14 3.94
N PRO A 131 10.43 -8.31 4.99
CA PRO A 131 10.88 -6.95 4.94
C PRO A 131 12.40 -7.05 4.94
N GLY A 132 12.96 -7.49 3.80
CA GLY A 132 14.39 -7.47 3.60
C GLY A 132 14.87 -6.16 4.18
N GLU A 133 16.04 -6.13 4.80
CA GLU A 133 16.76 -4.89 4.93
C GLU A 133 16.82 -4.31 3.51
N LEU A 134 15.75 -3.62 3.11
CA LEU A 134 15.80 -2.61 2.10
C LEU A 134 16.76 -1.60 2.70
N GLU A 135 18.03 -1.91 2.61
CA GLU A 135 19.04 -0.89 2.44
C GLU A 135 18.58 -0.16 1.16
N LEU A 136 17.66 0.79 1.31
CA LEU A 136 17.69 1.99 0.51
C LEU A 136 19.16 2.37 0.62
N ASP A 137 19.88 2.26 -0.50
CA ASP A 137 21.30 2.59 -0.50
C ASP A 137 21.35 3.94 0.23
N LEU A 138 22.00 4.02 1.39
CA LEU A 138 21.98 5.22 2.25
C LEU A 138 22.34 6.45 1.42
N TYR A 139 23.09 6.24 0.35
CA TYR A 139 23.45 7.25 -0.63
C TYR A 139 22.26 7.71 -1.51
N GLU A 140 21.33 6.84 -1.85
CA GLU A 140 20.11 7.22 -2.62
C GLU A 140 19.11 7.98 -1.73
N VAL A 141 18.98 7.60 -0.44
CA VAL A 141 18.10 8.30 0.51
C VAL A 141 18.60 9.70 0.81
N GLU A 142 19.91 9.88 0.99
CA GLU A 142 20.53 11.17 1.24
C GLU A 142 20.25 12.18 0.11
N GLN A 143 20.16 11.73 -1.13
CA GLN A 143 19.93 12.55 -2.30
C GLN A 143 18.46 12.85 -2.61
N LEU A 144 17.50 12.21 -1.93
CA LEU A 144 16.08 12.44 -2.18
C LEU A 144 15.68 13.89 -1.98
N ARG A 145 15.08 14.49 -2.99
CA ARG A 145 14.51 15.84 -2.94
C ARG A 145 13.05 15.73 -2.48
N VAL A 146 12.76 16.25 -1.30
CA VAL A 146 11.46 16.11 -0.66
C VAL A 146 10.77 17.45 -0.53
N LEU A 147 9.51 17.54 -1.00
CA LEU A 147 8.63 18.68 -0.76
C LEU A 147 7.71 18.39 0.41
N VAL A 148 7.79 19.17 1.48
CA VAL A 148 6.93 19.06 2.67
C VAL A 148 5.96 20.23 2.72
N VAL A 149 4.66 19.92 2.68
CA VAL A 149 3.57 20.89 2.57
C VAL A 149 2.61 20.75 3.75
N ASP A 150 2.50 21.76 4.59
CA ASP A 150 1.58 21.80 5.74
C ASP A 150 1.46 23.26 6.19
N ASP A 151 0.29 23.75 6.56
CA ASP A 151 0.10 25.13 7.00
C ASP A 151 0.70 25.41 8.37
N SER A 152 0.82 24.37 9.21
CA SER A 152 1.44 24.44 10.53
C SER A 152 2.96 24.40 10.48
N LYS A 153 3.62 25.46 10.91
CA LYS A 153 5.09 25.49 11.05
C LYS A 153 5.63 24.36 11.93
N LEU A 154 4.87 23.97 12.95
CA LEU A 154 5.28 22.89 13.87
C LEU A 154 5.21 21.53 13.18
N SER A 155 4.13 21.27 12.43
CA SER A 155 3.98 20.05 11.63
C SER A 155 5.09 19.93 10.58
N ARG A 156 5.35 20.99 9.80
CA ARG A 156 6.45 20.98 8.83
C ARG A 156 7.78 20.62 9.46
N LYS A 157 8.10 21.25 10.62
CA LYS A 157 9.33 20.92 11.34
C LYS A 157 9.37 19.48 11.83
N HIS A 158 8.26 18.97 12.34
CA HIS A 158 8.18 17.58 12.81
C HIS A 158 8.36 16.58 11.64
N ILE A 159 7.64 16.77 10.55
CA ILE A 159 7.75 15.95 9.35
C ILE A 159 9.20 15.97 8.81
N SER A 160 9.80 17.17 8.70
CA SER A 160 11.18 17.30 8.24
C SER A 160 12.18 16.54 9.13
N ASN A 161 12.02 16.64 10.46
CA ASN A 161 12.90 15.93 11.40
C ASN A 161 12.80 14.40 11.18
N VAL A 162 11.60 13.87 11.03
CA VAL A 162 11.39 12.43 10.75
C VAL A 162 12.05 12.02 9.44
N ILE A 163 11.94 12.83 8.40
CA ILE A 163 12.56 12.57 7.08
C ILE A 163 14.11 12.62 7.20
N VAL A 164 14.65 13.56 7.96
CA VAL A 164 16.10 13.62 8.25
C VAL A 164 16.58 12.41 9.06
N GLU A 165 15.81 11.97 10.07
CA GLU A 165 16.10 10.73 10.81
C GLU A 165 16.13 9.48 9.94
N MET A 166 15.46 9.51 8.78
CA MET A 166 15.50 8.44 7.79
C MET A 166 16.72 8.48 6.88
N GLY A 167 17.53 9.55 6.95
CA GLY A 167 18.78 9.70 6.19
C GLY A 167 18.75 10.73 5.06
N VAL A 168 17.63 11.42 4.81
CA VAL A 168 17.55 12.49 3.80
C VAL A 168 18.35 13.70 4.24
N ASP A 169 19.15 14.27 3.33
CA ASP A 169 19.90 15.50 3.59
C ASP A 169 18.92 16.67 3.87
N PRO A 170 19.06 17.39 5.01
CA PRO A 170 18.24 18.56 5.30
C PRO A 170 18.19 19.61 4.19
N ASP A 171 19.26 19.75 3.42
CA ASP A 171 19.36 20.71 2.31
C ASP A 171 18.49 20.29 1.10
N ASN A 172 18.09 19.03 1.03
CA ASN A 172 17.19 18.49 0.01
C ASN A 172 15.71 18.56 0.39
N ILE A 173 15.37 19.13 1.57
CA ILE A 173 13.99 19.27 2.02
C ILE A 173 13.49 20.69 1.74
N THR A 174 12.53 20.81 0.83
CA THR A 174 11.85 22.06 0.52
C THR A 174 10.53 22.14 1.30
N LEU A 175 10.25 23.28 1.95
CA LEU A 175 9.06 23.49 2.76
C LEU A 175 8.08 24.41 2.03
N ALA A 176 6.79 24.06 2.05
CA ALA A 176 5.70 24.90 1.56
C ALA A 176 4.61 25.07 2.63
N VAL A 177 3.95 26.22 2.65
CA VAL A 177 2.95 26.58 3.68
C VAL A 177 1.52 26.23 3.28
N ASP A 178 1.26 26.02 2.00
CA ASP A 178 -0.03 25.60 1.43
C ASP A 178 0.18 25.02 0.02
N GLY A 179 -0.90 24.57 -0.60
CA GLY A 179 -0.83 23.98 -1.94
C GLY A 179 -0.38 24.94 -3.03
N LYS A 180 -0.67 26.25 -2.94
CA LYS A 180 -0.22 27.25 -3.93
C LYS A 180 1.28 27.50 -3.84
N ASP A 181 1.82 27.63 -2.62
CA ASP A 181 3.25 27.75 -2.38
C ASP A 181 3.99 26.49 -2.84
N ALA A 182 3.39 25.32 -2.55
CA ALA A 182 3.89 24.03 -3.02
C ALA A 182 3.94 23.96 -4.55
N LEU A 183 2.88 24.37 -5.23
CA LEU A 183 2.77 24.38 -6.68
C LEU A 183 3.88 25.22 -7.33
N SER A 184 4.08 26.44 -6.84
CA SER A 184 5.15 27.31 -7.35
C SER A 184 6.53 26.65 -7.24
N LYS A 185 6.81 25.99 -6.13
CA LYS A 185 8.09 25.29 -5.93
C LYS A 185 8.20 24.04 -6.77
N PHE A 186 7.08 23.32 -6.97
CA PHE A 186 7.01 22.11 -7.78
C PHE A 186 7.23 22.39 -9.28
N GLU A 187 6.87 23.58 -9.76
CA GLU A 187 7.15 24.03 -11.13
C GLU A 187 8.61 24.46 -11.34
N ASP A 188 9.26 24.96 -10.28
CA ASP A 188 10.63 25.48 -10.35
C ASP A 188 11.70 24.41 -10.23
N GLN A 189 11.39 23.26 -9.60
CA GLN A 189 12.36 22.17 -9.37
C GLN A 189 11.68 20.80 -9.32
N GLU A 190 12.44 19.76 -9.57
CA GLU A 190 11.97 18.37 -9.46
C GLU A 190 12.03 17.86 -8.03
N PHE A 191 11.06 17.03 -7.66
CA PHE A 191 11.02 16.31 -6.38
C PHE A 191 10.87 14.82 -6.62
N ASP A 192 11.45 14.05 -5.71
CA ASP A 192 11.38 12.59 -5.71
C ASP A 192 10.27 12.08 -4.77
N LEU A 193 9.79 12.97 -3.87
CA LEU A 193 8.70 12.72 -2.93
C LEU A 193 7.99 14.01 -2.56
N VAL A 194 6.66 13.96 -2.48
CA VAL A 194 5.83 15.03 -1.89
C VAL A 194 5.16 14.49 -0.62
N VAL A 195 5.29 15.20 0.49
CA VAL A 195 4.57 14.93 1.75
C VAL A 195 3.66 16.11 2.03
N THR A 196 2.34 15.91 2.01
CA THR A 196 1.37 17.01 2.13
C THR A 196 0.32 16.75 3.19
N ASP A 197 -0.10 17.80 3.92
CA ASP A 197 -1.36 17.75 4.65
C ASP A 197 -2.55 17.83 3.68
N LEU A 198 -3.69 17.33 4.12
CA LEU A 198 -4.95 17.45 3.39
C LEU A 198 -5.59 18.82 3.56
N ASN A 199 -5.64 19.32 4.81
CA ASN A 199 -6.41 20.51 5.16
C ASN A 199 -5.51 21.74 5.24
N MET A 200 -5.39 22.48 4.15
CA MET A 200 -4.59 23.70 4.08
C MET A 200 -5.42 24.86 3.49
N PRO A 201 -5.10 26.13 3.80
CA PRO A 201 -5.73 27.29 3.19
C PRO A 201 -5.30 27.42 1.70
N GLU A 202 -6.01 28.25 0.96
CA GLU A 202 -5.74 28.64 -0.44
C GLU A 202 -5.87 27.49 -1.45
N MET A 203 -5.15 26.39 -1.26
CA MET A 203 -5.21 25.16 -2.05
C MET A 203 -4.99 23.98 -1.10
N ASP A 204 -5.96 23.10 -1.01
CA ASP A 204 -5.86 21.92 -0.14
C ASP A 204 -4.98 20.81 -0.76
N GLY A 205 -4.64 19.79 0.06
CA GLY A 205 -3.78 18.71 -0.39
C GLY A 205 -4.38 17.87 -1.51
N ASN A 206 -5.72 17.75 -1.58
CA ASN A 206 -6.39 17.02 -2.65
C ASN A 206 -6.30 17.78 -3.98
N GLU A 207 -6.48 19.10 -3.98
CA GLU A 207 -6.32 19.95 -5.15
C GLU A 207 -4.88 19.94 -5.65
N LEU A 208 -3.90 19.98 -4.75
CA LEU A 208 -2.47 19.84 -5.07
C LEU A 208 -2.18 18.50 -5.77
N VAL A 209 -2.68 17.38 -5.23
CA VAL A 209 -2.50 16.07 -5.84
C VAL A 209 -3.14 16.00 -7.22
N GLN A 210 -4.37 16.51 -7.38
CA GLN A 210 -5.04 16.55 -8.69
C GLN A 210 -4.23 17.32 -9.73
N TYR A 211 -3.68 18.48 -9.34
CA TYR A 211 -2.80 19.24 -10.23
C TYR A 211 -1.55 18.42 -10.61
N ILE A 212 -0.85 17.84 -9.61
CA ILE A 212 0.35 17.03 -9.87
C ILE A 212 0.04 15.91 -10.86
N ARG A 213 -1.09 15.21 -10.72
CA ARG A 213 -1.45 14.05 -11.55
C ARG A 213 -1.91 14.44 -12.96
N ASN A 214 -2.59 15.56 -13.12
CA ASN A 214 -3.27 15.90 -14.38
C ASN A 214 -2.58 17.00 -15.19
N GLU A 215 -1.81 17.89 -14.55
CA GLU A 215 -1.33 19.13 -15.17
C GLU A 215 0.20 19.29 -15.08
N SER A 216 0.88 18.61 -14.15
CA SER A 216 2.32 18.78 -13.97
C SER A 216 3.15 17.98 -14.98
N ALA A 217 4.43 18.37 -15.13
CA ALA A 217 5.42 17.63 -15.92
C ALA A 217 5.83 16.28 -15.27
N HIS A 218 5.56 16.10 -13.97
CA HIS A 218 5.96 14.93 -13.17
C HIS A 218 4.74 14.25 -12.52
N PRO A 219 3.78 13.72 -13.32
CA PRO A 219 2.51 13.18 -12.79
C PRO A 219 2.67 11.91 -11.94
N TYR A 220 3.83 11.28 -11.97
CA TYR A 220 4.09 10.02 -11.25
C TYR A 220 4.89 10.20 -9.97
N VAL A 221 5.24 11.44 -9.58
CA VAL A 221 5.96 11.66 -8.32
C VAL A 221 5.16 11.05 -7.15
N PRO A 222 5.80 10.29 -6.27
CA PRO A 222 5.15 9.75 -5.09
C PRO A 222 4.60 10.87 -4.20
N VAL A 223 3.34 10.71 -3.75
CA VAL A 223 2.69 11.65 -2.83
C VAL A 223 2.22 10.91 -1.59
N LEU A 224 2.79 11.25 -0.45
CA LEU A 224 2.35 10.81 0.87
C LEU A 224 1.46 11.90 1.49
N MET A 225 0.21 11.58 1.78
CA MET A 225 -0.68 12.49 2.49
C MET A 225 -0.67 12.20 3.98
N VAL A 226 -0.46 13.23 4.80
CA VAL A 226 -0.43 13.16 6.25
C VAL A 226 -1.60 13.97 6.79
N THR A 227 -2.58 13.33 7.43
CA THR A 227 -3.80 14.04 7.82
C THR A 227 -4.36 13.54 9.15
N SER A 228 -5.07 14.41 9.86
CA SER A 228 -5.94 14.05 11.00
C SER A 228 -7.40 13.88 10.59
N GLU A 229 -7.70 13.89 9.27
CA GLU A 229 -9.04 13.75 8.75
C GLU A 229 -9.57 12.33 8.97
N GLN A 230 -10.72 12.22 9.60
CA GLN A 230 -11.41 10.94 9.86
C GLN A 230 -12.64 10.75 8.96
N ASN A 231 -12.94 11.71 8.08
CA ASN A 231 -14.08 11.61 7.18
C ASN A 231 -13.76 10.72 5.98
N ASN A 232 -14.32 9.52 5.98
CA ASN A 232 -14.10 8.50 4.97
C ASN A 232 -14.46 8.94 3.53
N ALA A 233 -15.42 9.85 3.35
CA ALA A 233 -15.78 10.37 2.03
C ALA A 233 -14.65 11.26 1.46
N ARG A 234 -14.02 12.09 2.30
CA ARG A 234 -12.88 12.93 1.90
C ARG A 234 -11.62 12.08 1.65
N LEU A 235 -11.34 11.12 2.52
CA LEU A 235 -10.21 10.18 2.31
C LEU A 235 -10.39 9.37 1.03
N GLY A 236 -11.62 8.96 0.69
CA GLY A 236 -11.94 8.30 -0.57
C GLY A 236 -11.67 9.17 -1.80
N SER A 237 -11.99 10.48 -1.76
CA SER A 237 -11.68 11.40 -2.86
C SER A 237 -10.18 11.60 -3.05
N VAL A 238 -9.43 11.66 -1.97
CA VAL A 238 -7.96 11.76 -1.96
C VAL A 238 -7.30 10.53 -2.58
N GLN A 239 -7.79 9.34 -2.27
CA GLN A 239 -7.32 8.10 -2.88
C GLN A 239 -7.60 8.05 -4.38
N GLN A 240 -8.78 8.51 -4.81
CA GLN A 240 -9.13 8.63 -6.23
C GLN A 240 -8.29 9.69 -6.97
N ALA A 241 -7.83 10.72 -6.27
CA ALA A 241 -6.92 11.72 -6.83
C ALA A 241 -5.52 11.16 -7.13
N GLY A 242 -5.17 9.97 -6.62
CA GLY A 242 -3.92 9.29 -6.94
C GLY A 242 -2.79 9.53 -5.94
N VAL A 243 -3.10 9.68 -4.64
CA VAL A 243 -2.05 9.64 -3.60
C VAL A 243 -1.43 8.25 -3.52
N SER A 244 -0.14 8.20 -3.27
CA SER A 244 0.60 6.93 -3.13
C SER A 244 0.30 6.25 -1.79
N ALA A 245 0.16 7.03 -0.72
CA ALA A 245 -0.26 6.56 0.60
C ALA A 245 -0.89 7.68 1.44
N ILE A 246 -1.66 7.28 2.46
CA ILE A 246 -2.21 8.17 3.49
C ILE A 246 -1.68 7.72 4.84
N CYS A 247 -1.21 8.67 5.64
CA CYS A 247 -0.73 8.47 7.00
C CYS A 247 -1.53 9.34 7.98
N ASP A 248 -1.98 8.75 9.07
CA ASP A 248 -2.66 9.50 10.14
C ASP A 248 -1.65 10.32 10.96
N LYS A 249 -2.06 11.51 11.42
CA LYS A 249 -1.34 12.25 12.45
C LYS A 249 -1.64 11.62 13.83
N PRO A 250 -0.66 11.41 14.74
CA PRO A 250 0.72 11.89 14.69
C PRO A 250 1.62 11.10 13.74
N PHE A 251 2.52 11.82 13.08
CA PHE A 251 3.49 11.29 12.13
C PHE A 251 4.64 10.62 12.90
N GLU A 252 4.65 9.30 12.95
CA GLU A 252 5.67 8.51 13.66
C GLU A 252 6.70 7.93 12.68
N ALA A 253 7.99 8.06 13.01
CA ALA A 253 9.10 7.65 12.14
C ALA A 253 9.02 6.19 11.66
N GLY A 254 8.58 5.26 12.52
CA GLY A 254 8.44 3.85 12.18
C GLY A 254 7.38 3.59 11.10
N ASN A 255 6.22 4.25 11.20
CA ASN A 255 5.13 4.11 10.24
C ASN A 255 5.49 4.74 8.89
N VAL A 256 6.17 5.88 8.94
CA VAL A 256 6.57 6.63 7.74
C VAL A 256 7.67 5.92 6.98
N LYS A 257 8.67 5.39 7.66
CA LYS A 257 9.75 4.62 7.02
C LYS A 257 9.18 3.47 6.18
N ASN A 258 8.25 2.69 6.76
CA ASN A 258 7.60 1.59 6.06
C ASN A 258 6.77 2.06 4.84
N LEU A 259 6.06 3.19 4.96
CA LEU A 259 5.27 3.77 3.86
C LEU A 259 6.16 4.31 2.76
N LEU A 260 7.22 5.04 3.10
CA LEU A 260 8.16 5.60 2.11
C LEU A 260 8.92 4.50 1.39
N THR A 261 9.38 3.48 2.10
CA THR A 261 10.02 2.31 1.49
C THR A 261 9.09 1.65 0.46
N ARG A 262 7.80 1.51 0.76
CA ARG A 262 6.80 0.99 -0.19
C ARG A 262 6.61 1.88 -1.42
N ILE A 263 6.53 3.19 -1.19
CA ILE A 263 6.29 4.19 -2.25
C ILE A 263 7.49 4.26 -3.20
N MET A 264 8.72 4.23 -2.67
CA MET A 264 9.94 4.35 -3.45
C MET A 264 10.27 3.09 -4.27
N ASN A 265 9.70 1.93 -3.90
CA ASN A 265 9.89 0.66 -4.60
C ASN A 265 8.69 0.26 -5.48
N SER A 266 7.67 1.11 -5.62
CA SER A 266 6.49 0.89 -6.46
C SER A 266 6.64 1.59 -7.81
#